data_6f486f674d830ad4e46462a8000815a8
#
_entry.id   6f486f674d830ad4e46462a8000815a8
#
_cell.length_a   1.000
_cell.length_b   1.000
_cell.length_c   1.000
_cell.angle_alpha   90.00
_cell.angle_beta   90.00
_cell.angle_gamma   90.00
#
_symmetry.space_group_name_H-M   'P 1'
#
loop_
_entity.id
_entity.type
_entity.pdbx_description
1 polymer ?
#
loop_
_entity_poly.entity_id
_entity_poly.type
_entity_poly.pdbx_seq_one_letter_code
_entity_poly.pdbx_strand_id
1 'polypeptide(L)'
;MIAVKEALAVPENVFLPMVVVDTIVPYVWMAIMIACVSFAPVFDKFNRSDRTVLDDLNQRLQNIQTIKIQKLNLPITIGLVVLACAGGSLSIYLSHFLPEIPKIISTYAWTIIVVSILGISLSLTPVRKLEAYGTNKVGYFLLYFVLTSIGARASITHISSAFILIAAGFLVVFIHAIVLLVAARLLRAPLFLAVVASQANIGGVASAPVVAEIYQKGFASVGLLLAILGNIEGTYIGIIMGQILNLIAK
;
A
#
# COMPACT_ATOMS: atom_id res chain seq x y z
N MET A 1 -2.46 7.48 4.49
CA MET A 1 -2.62 8.17 5.80
C MET A 1 -2.33 9.66 5.73
N ILE A 2 -1.12 10.13 5.31
CA ILE A 2 -0.75 11.56 5.29
C ILE A 2 -1.71 12.40 4.41
N ALA A 3 -2.04 11.94 3.20
CA ALA A 3 -2.97 12.63 2.31
C ALA A 3 -4.36 12.84 2.95
N VAL A 4 -4.85 11.83 3.66
CA VAL A 4 -6.13 11.89 4.38
C VAL A 4 -6.05 12.87 5.56
N LYS A 5 -4.92 12.86 6.31
CA LYS A 5 -4.67 13.83 7.38
C LYS A 5 -4.79 15.26 6.86
N GLU A 6 -4.08 15.57 5.78
CA GLU A 6 -4.05 16.93 5.21
C GLU A 6 -5.42 17.30 4.61
N ALA A 7 -6.07 16.40 3.89
CA ALA A 7 -7.38 16.64 3.30
C ALA A 7 -8.48 16.91 4.35
N LEU A 8 -8.40 16.26 5.51
CA LEU A 8 -9.37 16.39 6.61
C LEU A 8 -8.92 17.37 7.69
N ALA A 9 -7.74 18.03 7.53
CA ALA A 9 -7.13 18.92 8.50
C ALA A 9 -7.05 18.28 9.92
N VAL A 10 -6.64 17.00 9.99
CA VAL A 10 -6.55 16.26 11.27
C VAL A 10 -5.43 16.84 12.14
N PRO A 11 -5.72 17.26 13.40
CA PRO A 11 -4.72 17.83 14.26
C PRO A 11 -3.64 16.82 14.68
N GLU A 12 -2.41 17.29 14.94
CA GLU A 12 -1.24 16.47 15.26
C GLU A 12 -1.44 15.56 16.47
N ASN A 13 -2.14 16.02 17.48
CA ASN A 13 -2.41 15.25 18.71
C ASN A 13 -3.29 14.01 18.47
N VAL A 14 -4.07 13.99 17.38
CA VAL A 14 -4.85 12.82 16.93
C VAL A 14 -4.03 11.99 15.93
N PHE A 15 -3.29 12.67 15.04
CA PHE A 15 -2.54 12.01 13.99
C PHE A 15 -1.37 11.17 14.54
N LEU A 16 -0.58 11.69 15.49
CA LEU A 16 0.60 11.01 16.00
C LEU A 16 0.29 9.64 16.66
N PRO A 17 -0.73 9.51 17.54
CA PRO A 17 -1.15 8.20 18.02
C PRO A 17 -1.59 7.25 16.90
N MET A 18 -2.24 7.76 15.85
CA MET A 18 -2.65 6.93 14.71
C MET A 18 -1.47 6.40 13.90
N VAL A 19 -0.31 7.09 13.87
CA VAL A 19 0.92 6.58 13.25
C VAL A 19 1.40 5.30 13.98
N VAL A 20 1.27 5.25 15.29
CA VAL A 20 1.60 4.06 16.09
C VAL A 20 0.67 2.90 15.75
N VAL A 21 -0.63 3.17 15.65
CA VAL A 21 -1.65 2.17 15.26
C VAL A 21 -1.36 1.65 13.86
N ASP A 22 -1.12 2.55 12.89
CA ASP A 22 -0.82 2.24 11.49
C ASP A 22 0.49 1.44 11.32
N THR A 23 1.35 1.46 12.32
CA THR A 23 2.56 0.64 12.35
C THR A 23 2.29 -0.72 13.00
N ILE A 24 1.70 -0.76 14.18
CA ILE A 24 1.54 -1.99 14.95
C ILE A 24 0.52 -2.94 14.30
N VAL A 25 -0.66 -2.43 13.98
CA VAL A 25 -1.78 -3.26 13.52
C VAL A 25 -1.47 -3.98 12.21
N PRO A 26 -0.93 -3.33 11.16
CA PRO A 26 -0.59 -4.01 9.90
C PRO A 26 0.50 -5.08 10.05
N TYR A 27 1.49 -4.87 10.90
CA TYR A 27 2.55 -5.86 11.07
C TYR A 27 2.11 -7.07 11.89
N VAL A 28 1.28 -6.86 12.93
CA VAL A 28 0.66 -7.98 13.65
C VAL A 28 -0.28 -8.74 12.73
N TRP A 29 -1.07 -8.03 11.91
CA TRP A 29 -1.93 -8.63 10.92
C TRP A 29 -1.14 -9.42 9.87
N MET A 30 -0.03 -8.88 9.38
CA MET A 30 0.88 -9.59 8.48
C MET A 30 1.38 -10.90 9.09
N ALA A 31 1.78 -10.89 10.36
CA ALA A 31 2.22 -12.11 11.05
C ALA A 31 1.11 -13.16 11.11
N ILE A 32 -0.15 -12.75 11.38
CA ILE A 32 -1.32 -13.64 11.35
C ILE A 32 -1.53 -14.20 9.93
N MET A 33 -1.46 -13.35 8.91
CA MET A 33 -1.62 -13.78 7.52
C MET A 33 -0.54 -14.78 7.10
N ILE A 34 0.70 -14.56 7.49
CA ILE A 34 1.81 -15.50 7.23
C ILE A 34 1.58 -16.84 7.96
N ALA A 35 1.11 -16.81 9.20
CA ALA A 35 0.78 -18.04 9.94
C ALA A 35 -0.36 -18.83 9.26
N CYS A 36 -1.26 -18.17 8.55
CA CYS A 36 -2.34 -18.81 7.82
C CYS A 36 -1.89 -19.54 6.55
N VAL A 37 -0.63 -19.41 6.11
CA VAL A 37 -0.13 -20.09 4.87
C VAL A 37 -0.33 -21.59 4.91
N SER A 38 -0.09 -22.21 6.07
CA SER A 38 -0.26 -23.66 6.27
C SER A 38 -1.71 -24.13 6.11
N PHE A 39 -2.66 -23.25 6.30
CA PHE A 39 -4.10 -23.54 6.16
C PHE A 39 -4.63 -23.32 4.73
N ALA A 40 -3.82 -22.77 3.82
CA ALA A 40 -4.26 -22.46 2.45
C ALA A 40 -4.85 -23.69 1.71
N PRO A 41 -4.24 -24.89 1.75
CA PRO A 41 -4.81 -26.05 1.06
C PRO A 41 -6.18 -26.47 1.62
N VAL A 42 -6.35 -26.39 2.95
CA VAL A 42 -7.61 -26.74 3.63
C VAL A 42 -8.70 -25.72 3.29
N PHE A 43 -8.35 -24.44 3.37
CA PHE A 43 -9.27 -23.35 3.01
C PHE A 43 -9.71 -23.46 1.55
N ASP A 44 -8.79 -23.61 0.63
CA ASP A 44 -9.07 -23.67 -0.81
C ASP A 44 -9.96 -24.86 -1.18
N LYS A 45 -9.74 -26.01 -0.53
CA LYS A 45 -10.59 -27.19 -0.69
C LYS A 45 -12.02 -26.93 -0.17
N PHE A 46 -12.14 -26.36 1.03
CA PHE A 46 -13.43 -25.99 1.63
C PHE A 46 -14.16 -24.92 0.82
N ASN A 47 -13.41 -23.92 0.34
CA ASN A 47 -13.93 -22.80 -0.44
C ASN A 47 -14.26 -23.20 -1.89
N ARG A 48 -13.82 -24.38 -2.37
CA ARG A 48 -13.86 -24.78 -3.78
C ARG A 48 -13.22 -23.71 -4.66
N SER A 49 -12.05 -23.24 -4.24
CA SER A 49 -11.36 -22.10 -4.87
C SER A 49 -10.98 -22.42 -6.31
N ASP A 50 -11.19 -21.45 -7.20
CA ASP A 50 -10.73 -21.52 -8.57
C ASP A 50 -9.25 -21.11 -8.60
N ARG A 51 -8.38 -22.06 -8.94
CA ARG A 51 -6.94 -21.86 -9.03
C ARG A 51 -6.46 -21.53 -10.45
N THR A 52 -7.35 -21.57 -11.44
CA THR A 52 -6.98 -21.34 -12.85
C THR A 52 -6.33 -19.96 -13.04
N VAL A 53 -6.82 -18.95 -12.34
CA VAL A 53 -6.23 -17.60 -12.36
C VAL A 53 -4.81 -17.59 -11.80
N LEU A 54 -4.53 -18.36 -10.74
CA LEU A 54 -3.18 -18.44 -10.16
C LEU A 54 -2.23 -19.19 -11.08
N ASP A 55 -2.69 -20.27 -11.71
CA ASP A 55 -1.90 -21.07 -12.62
C ASP A 55 -1.56 -20.28 -13.91
N ASP A 56 -2.50 -19.52 -14.45
CA ASP A 56 -2.27 -18.61 -15.58
C ASP A 56 -1.29 -17.49 -15.21
N LEU A 57 -1.45 -16.87 -14.04
CA LEU A 57 -0.53 -15.86 -13.52
C LEU A 57 0.87 -16.45 -13.31
N ASN A 58 1.00 -17.67 -12.78
CA ASN A 58 2.27 -18.37 -12.61
C ASN A 58 2.98 -18.57 -13.96
N GLN A 59 2.27 -19.05 -14.96
CA GLN A 59 2.85 -19.25 -16.30
C GLN A 59 3.32 -17.93 -16.91
N ARG A 60 2.54 -16.86 -16.78
CA ARG A 60 2.91 -15.52 -17.27
C ARG A 60 4.12 -14.96 -16.53
N LEU A 61 4.19 -15.11 -15.21
CA LEU A 61 5.31 -14.62 -14.42
C LEU A 61 6.60 -15.41 -14.69
N GLN A 62 6.53 -16.73 -14.88
CA GLN A 62 7.69 -17.52 -15.28
C GLN A 62 8.26 -17.05 -16.63
N ASN A 63 7.40 -16.67 -17.56
CA ASN A 63 7.82 -16.12 -18.85
C ASN A 63 8.46 -14.73 -18.73
N ILE A 64 8.08 -13.93 -17.71
CA ILE A 64 8.63 -12.58 -17.46
C ILE A 64 9.93 -12.65 -16.65
N GLN A 65 10.10 -13.64 -15.77
CA GLN A 65 11.31 -13.80 -14.93
C GLN A 65 12.60 -14.11 -15.71
N THR A 66 12.52 -14.32 -17.02
CA THR A 66 13.69 -14.40 -17.90
C THR A 66 14.41 -13.08 -18.13
N ILE A 67 13.91 -11.96 -17.60
CA ILE A 67 14.61 -10.68 -17.63
C ILE A 67 15.82 -10.77 -16.68
N LYS A 68 17.02 -10.91 -17.26
CA LYS A 68 18.29 -10.86 -16.50
C LYS A 68 18.32 -9.57 -15.68
N ILE A 69 18.23 -9.70 -14.36
CA ILE A 69 18.42 -8.56 -13.45
C ILE A 69 19.86 -8.08 -13.63
N GLN A 70 20.00 -6.88 -14.17
CA GLN A 70 21.30 -6.23 -14.33
C GLN A 70 21.73 -5.67 -12.96
N LYS A 71 23.04 -5.57 -12.74
CA LYS A 71 23.55 -5.00 -11.50
C LYS A 71 23.27 -3.49 -11.47
N LEU A 72 22.66 -3.05 -10.36
CA LEU A 72 22.53 -1.63 -10.07
C LEU A 72 23.92 -1.01 -10.01
N ASN A 73 24.15 0.01 -10.83
CA ASN A 73 25.41 0.76 -10.82
C ASN A 73 25.15 2.21 -10.37
N LEU A 74 26.22 2.88 -9.91
CA LEU A 74 26.12 4.22 -9.34
C LEU A 74 25.44 5.24 -10.28
N PRO A 75 25.81 5.34 -11.58
CA PRO A 75 25.17 6.31 -12.48
C PRO A 75 23.66 6.07 -12.65
N ILE A 76 23.23 4.82 -12.73
CA ILE A 76 21.79 4.50 -12.83
C ILE A 76 21.08 4.87 -11.53
N THR A 77 21.69 4.57 -10.37
CA THR A 77 21.11 4.94 -9.07
C THR A 77 20.94 6.45 -8.95
N ILE A 78 21.97 7.23 -9.31
CA ILE A 78 21.89 8.70 -9.31
C ILE A 78 20.80 9.17 -10.27
N GLY A 79 20.74 8.62 -11.49
CA GLY A 79 19.72 8.96 -12.47
C GLY A 79 18.29 8.70 -11.96
N LEU A 80 18.07 7.60 -11.24
CA LEU A 80 16.79 7.27 -10.63
C LEU A 80 16.40 8.24 -9.52
N VAL A 81 17.35 8.60 -8.64
CA VAL A 81 17.12 9.60 -7.58
C VAL A 81 16.81 10.96 -8.19
N VAL A 82 17.57 11.39 -9.21
CA VAL A 82 17.29 12.64 -9.93
C VAL A 82 15.91 12.62 -10.58
N LEU A 83 15.54 11.51 -11.23
CA LEU A 83 14.21 11.34 -11.83
C LEU A 83 13.11 11.42 -10.78
N ALA A 84 13.28 10.78 -9.62
CA ALA A 84 12.34 10.83 -8.52
C ALA A 84 12.20 12.25 -7.95
N CYS A 85 13.31 12.95 -7.74
CA CYS A 85 13.29 14.34 -7.27
C CYS A 85 12.65 15.28 -8.31
N ALA A 86 12.97 15.13 -9.58
CA ALA A 86 12.39 15.93 -10.66
C ALA A 86 10.89 15.69 -10.78
N GLY A 87 10.45 14.42 -10.75
CA GLY A 87 9.03 14.06 -10.77
C GLY A 87 8.26 14.58 -9.55
N GLY A 88 8.85 14.47 -8.36
CA GLY A 88 8.29 15.04 -7.13
C GLY A 88 8.18 16.57 -7.19
N SER A 89 9.24 17.26 -7.59
CA SER A 89 9.24 18.72 -7.73
C SER A 89 8.24 19.20 -8.78
N LEU A 90 8.16 18.51 -9.92
CA LEU A 90 7.17 18.80 -10.95
C LEU A 90 5.75 18.61 -10.43
N SER A 91 5.51 17.57 -9.65
CA SER A 91 4.20 17.29 -9.06
C SER A 91 3.78 18.38 -8.06
N ILE A 92 4.72 18.85 -7.24
CA ILE A 92 4.50 19.98 -6.32
C ILE A 92 4.17 21.24 -7.13
N TYR A 93 4.96 21.53 -8.16
CA TYR A 93 4.74 22.70 -9.01
C TYR A 93 3.36 22.67 -9.68
N LEU A 94 3.00 21.55 -10.30
CA LEU A 94 1.71 21.39 -10.97
C LEU A 94 0.52 21.45 -10.00
N SER A 95 0.67 20.95 -8.78
CA SER A 95 -0.39 20.96 -7.78
C SER A 95 -0.84 22.39 -7.38
N HIS A 96 0.06 23.37 -7.47
CA HIS A 96 -0.28 24.78 -7.19
C HIS A 96 -1.21 25.41 -8.23
N PHE A 97 -1.30 24.86 -9.44
CA PHE A 97 -2.22 25.34 -10.47
C PHE A 97 -3.60 24.67 -10.39
N LEU A 98 -3.75 23.65 -9.57
CA LEU A 98 -5.02 22.95 -9.43
C LEU A 98 -5.88 23.59 -8.33
N PRO A 99 -7.21 23.67 -8.55
CA PRO A 99 -8.09 24.34 -7.61
C PRO A 99 -8.15 23.57 -6.29
N GLU A 100 -7.87 24.26 -5.20
CA GLU A 100 -8.17 23.73 -3.87
C GLU A 100 -9.68 23.73 -3.65
N ILE A 101 -10.21 22.57 -3.27
CA ILE A 101 -11.60 22.45 -2.86
C ILE A 101 -11.58 22.39 -1.32
N PRO A 102 -12.00 23.46 -0.63
CA PRO A 102 -11.93 23.52 0.83
C PRO A 102 -12.58 22.28 1.47
N LYS A 103 -11.88 21.65 2.41
CA LYS A 103 -12.27 20.42 3.11
C LYS A 103 -12.35 19.14 2.25
N ILE A 104 -12.04 19.20 0.95
CA ILE A 104 -12.12 18.05 0.04
C ILE A 104 -10.74 17.68 -0.50
N ILE A 105 -10.04 18.60 -1.16
CA ILE A 105 -8.74 18.34 -1.78
C ILE A 105 -7.80 19.50 -1.50
N SER A 106 -6.75 19.25 -0.73
CA SER A 106 -5.65 20.19 -0.50
C SER A 106 -4.63 20.16 -1.64
N THR A 107 -3.81 21.18 -1.75
CA THR A 107 -2.63 21.19 -2.67
C THR A 107 -1.76 19.96 -2.48
N TYR A 108 -1.58 19.49 -1.24
CA TYR A 108 -0.82 18.28 -0.95
C TYR A 108 -1.49 17.01 -1.51
N ALA A 109 -2.82 16.90 -1.40
CA ALA A 109 -3.55 15.78 -2.01
C ALA A 109 -3.39 15.80 -3.54
N TRP A 110 -3.44 16.97 -4.17
CA TRP A 110 -3.15 17.13 -5.59
C TRP A 110 -1.73 16.69 -5.95
N THR A 111 -0.74 17.02 -5.13
CA THR A 111 0.66 16.56 -5.34
C THR A 111 0.74 15.04 -5.40
N ILE A 112 0.06 14.35 -4.48
CA ILE A 112 0.04 12.87 -4.46
C ILE A 112 -0.66 12.31 -5.70
N ILE A 113 -1.77 12.89 -6.11
CA ILE A 113 -2.49 12.48 -7.33
C ILE A 113 -1.60 12.65 -8.56
N VAL A 114 -0.99 13.81 -8.72
CA VAL A 114 -0.15 14.14 -9.87
C VAL A 114 1.07 13.23 -9.93
N VAL A 115 1.79 13.02 -8.81
CA VAL A 115 2.96 12.13 -8.78
C VAL A 115 2.58 10.68 -9.08
N SER A 116 1.40 10.23 -8.65
CA SER A 116 0.90 8.89 -8.94
C SER A 116 0.59 8.72 -10.43
N ILE A 117 -0.08 9.71 -11.04
CA ILE A 117 -0.36 9.72 -12.49
C ILE A 117 0.94 9.76 -13.28
N LEU A 118 1.92 10.58 -12.89
CA LEU A 118 3.23 10.64 -13.54
C LEU A 118 3.95 9.30 -13.44
N GLY A 119 3.95 8.65 -12.28
CA GLY A 119 4.55 7.34 -12.08
C GLY A 119 3.93 6.27 -12.98
N ILE A 120 2.60 6.21 -13.03
CA ILE A 120 1.87 5.28 -13.90
C ILE A 120 2.17 5.58 -15.37
N SER A 121 2.15 6.84 -15.78
CA SER A 121 2.45 7.25 -17.15
C SER A 121 3.86 6.87 -17.55
N LEU A 122 4.86 7.09 -16.69
CA LEU A 122 6.24 6.69 -16.91
C LEU A 122 6.38 5.16 -17.04
N SER A 123 5.59 4.38 -16.32
CA SER A 123 5.59 2.92 -16.42
C SER A 123 5.12 2.40 -17.78
N LEU A 124 4.35 3.19 -18.52
CA LEU A 124 3.90 2.88 -19.89
C LEU A 124 4.94 3.26 -20.95
N THR A 125 5.98 3.99 -20.58
CA THR A 125 7.06 4.42 -21.47
C THR A 125 8.25 3.44 -21.47
N PRO A 126 9.25 3.61 -22.36
CA PRO A 126 10.48 2.83 -22.33
C PRO A 126 11.27 2.94 -21.00
N VAL A 127 10.99 3.93 -20.16
CA VAL A 127 11.59 4.11 -18.82
C VAL A 127 11.36 2.88 -17.94
N ARG A 128 10.29 2.12 -18.14
CA ARG A 128 10.04 0.84 -17.45
C ARG A 128 11.21 -0.16 -17.57
N LYS A 129 12.02 -0.06 -18.64
CA LYS A 129 13.21 -0.94 -18.81
C LYS A 129 14.26 -0.76 -17.71
N LEU A 130 14.22 0.37 -16.99
CA LEU A 130 15.07 0.62 -15.83
C LEU A 130 14.77 -0.36 -14.68
N GLU A 131 13.60 -0.99 -14.65
CA GLU A 131 13.26 -2.02 -13.67
C GLU A 131 14.24 -3.20 -13.71
N ALA A 132 14.77 -3.54 -14.88
CA ALA A 132 15.80 -4.57 -15.05
C ALA A 132 17.08 -4.27 -14.23
N TYR A 133 17.30 -3.02 -13.84
CA TYR A 133 18.43 -2.59 -13.00
C TYR A 133 18.09 -2.56 -11.51
N GLY A 134 16.93 -3.04 -11.10
CA GLY A 134 16.55 -3.10 -9.69
C GLY A 134 16.09 -1.76 -9.11
N THR A 135 15.39 -0.93 -9.90
CA THR A 135 14.83 0.37 -9.49
C THR A 135 13.96 0.29 -8.25
N ASN A 136 13.25 -0.82 -8.07
CA ASN A 136 12.45 -1.11 -6.89
C ASN A 136 13.26 -1.02 -5.58
N LYS A 137 14.56 -1.39 -5.58
CA LYS A 137 15.42 -1.25 -4.40
C LYS A 137 15.62 0.20 -3.99
N VAL A 138 15.78 1.09 -4.97
CA VAL A 138 15.89 2.53 -4.73
C VAL A 138 14.55 3.08 -4.20
N GLY A 139 13.45 2.66 -4.81
CA GLY A 139 12.10 3.02 -4.34
C GLY A 139 11.84 2.59 -2.90
N TYR A 140 12.17 1.34 -2.54
CA TYR A 140 12.05 0.87 -1.16
C TYR A 140 12.95 1.61 -0.19
N PHE A 141 14.19 1.93 -0.58
CA PHE A 141 15.09 2.73 0.26
C PHE A 141 14.48 4.10 0.58
N LEU A 142 13.97 4.80 -0.43
CA LEU A 142 13.33 6.10 -0.26
C LEU A 142 12.03 5.98 0.58
N LEU A 143 11.24 4.94 0.35
CA LEU A 143 10.04 4.65 1.15
C LEU A 143 10.39 4.46 2.63
N TYR A 144 11.38 3.61 2.94
CA TYR A 144 11.79 3.39 4.32
C TYR A 144 12.37 4.64 4.97
N PHE A 145 13.07 5.48 4.22
CA PHE A 145 13.54 6.77 4.72
C PHE A 145 12.40 7.70 5.13
N VAL A 146 11.34 7.77 4.30
CA VAL A 146 10.12 8.54 4.62
C VAL A 146 9.40 7.94 5.83
N LEU A 147 9.22 6.62 5.89
CA LEU A 147 8.58 5.95 7.02
C LEU A 147 9.34 6.16 8.32
N THR A 148 10.67 6.10 8.28
CA THR A 148 11.52 6.38 9.45
C THR A 148 11.39 7.83 9.91
N SER A 149 11.36 8.79 8.98
CA SER A 149 11.13 10.21 9.27
C SER A 149 9.78 10.46 9.95
N ILE A 150 8.73 9.76 9.51
CA ILE A 150 7.40 9.85 10.13
C ILE A 150 7.42 9.21 11.52
N GLY A 151 8.01 8.02 11.64
CA GLY A 151 8.13 7.30 12.92
C GLY A 151 8.91 8.08 13.96
N ALA A 152 9.96 8.80 13.54
CA ALA A 152 10.75 9.65 14.44
C ALA A 152 9.98 10.83 15.05
N ARG A 153 8.89 11.24 14.44
CA ARG A 153 7.98 12.27 14.98
C ARG A 153 6.97 11.71 15.99
N ALA A 154 6.79 10.39 16.04
CA ALA A 154 5.89 9.74 16.99
C ALA A 154 6.47 9.85 18.39
N SER A 155 5.77 10.55 19.29
CA SER A 155 6.19 10.72 20.67
C SER A 155 5.67 9.56 21.52
N ILE A 156 6.57 8.98 22.32
CA ILE A 156 6.26 7.90 23.27
C ILE A 156 5.29 8.38 24.37
N THR A 157 5.21 9.68 24.60
CA THR A 157 4.35 10.28 25.65
C THR A 157 2.84 10.07 25.42
N HIS A 158 2.43 9.71 24.21
CA HIS A 158 1.02 9.48 23.86
C HIS A 158 0.61 7.99 23.79
N ILE A 159 1.45 7.07 24.28
CA ILE A 159 1.16 5.62 24.23
C ILE A 159 -0.10 5.25 25.02
N SER A 160 -0.38 5.93 26.15
CA SER A 160 -1.60 5.63 26.93
C SER A 160 -2.90 5.92 26.15
N SER A 161 -2.94 6.96 25.34
CA SER A 161 -4.07 7.26 24.46
C SER A 161 -4.09 6.38 23.21
N ALA A 162 -2.95 5.82 22.81
CA ALA A 162 -2.87 4.91 21.68
C ALA A 162 -3.51 3.53 21.93
N PHE A 163 -3.64 3.09 23.19
CA PHE A 163 -4.21 1.78 23.52
C PHE A 163 -5.65 1.60 23.02
N ILE A 164 -6.51 2.59 23.21
CA ILE A 164 -7.90 2.57 22.75
C ILE A 164 -7.92 2.56 21.20
N LEU A 165 -7.04 3.34 20.58
CA LEU A 165 -6.94 3.40 19.12
C LEU A 165 -6.38 2.10 18.52
N ILE A 166 -5.44 1.45 19.19
CA ILE A 166 -4.93 0.12 18.80
C ILE A 166 -6.07 -0.91 18.87
N ALA A 167 -6.85 -0.92 19.95
CA ALA A 167 -7.99 -1.81 20.09
C ALA A 167 -9.04 -1.55 18.99
N ALA A 168 -9.32 -0.28 18.69
CA ALA A 168 -10.19 0.10 17.57
C ALA A 168 -9.60 -0.35 16.23
N GLY A 169 -8.29 -0.21 16.01
CA GLY A 169 -7.60 -0.70 14.81
C GLY A 169 -7.76 -2.20 14.62
N PHE A 170 -7.58 -3.00 15.68
CA PHE A 170 -7.82 -4.45 15.61
C PHE A 170 -9.28 -4.79 15.38
N LEU A 171 -10.23 -4.04 15.94
CA LEU A 171 -11.65 -4.22 15.66
C LEU A 171 -11.97 -3.99 14.16
N VAL A 172 -11.41 -2.93 13.59
CA VAL A 172 -11.57 -2.64 12.14
C VAL A 172 -10.98 -3.77 11.30
N VAL A 173 -9.76 -4.25 11.63
CA VAL A 173 -9.13 -5.36 10.93
C VAL A 173 -9.91 -6.66 11.09
N PHE A 174 -10.52 -6.91 12.23
CA PHE A 174 -11.38 -8.06 12.46
C PHE A 174 -12.65 -8.02 11.58
N ILE A 175 -13.32 -6.87 11.52
CA ILE A 175 -14.47 -6.66 10.62
C ILE A 175 -14.02 -6.84 9.16
N HIS A 176 -12.90 -6.26 8.77
CA HIS A 176 -12.30 -6.42 7.44
C HIS A 176 -12.06 -7.90 7.12
N ALA A 177 -11.53 -8.69 8.07
CA ALA A 177 -11.32 -10.13 7.88
C ALA A 177 -12.61 -10.89 7.59
N ILE A 178 -13.68 -10.57 8.32
CA ILE A 178 -14.99 -11.19 8.08
C ILE A 178 -15.50 -10.86 6.67
N VAL A 179 -15.49 -9.59 6.31
CA VAL A 179 -15.94 -9.14 4.98
C VAL A 179 -15.09 -9.80 3.87
N LEU A 180 -13.77 -9.87 4.06
CA LEU A 180 -12.87 -10.49 3.13
C LEU A 180 -13.13 -12.00 2.96
N LEU A 181 -13.34 -12.72 4.07
CA LEU A 181 -13.63 -14.15 4.03
C LEU A 181 -14.99 -14.43 3.35
N VAL A 182 -16.00 -13.58 3.61
CA VAL A 182 -17.29 -13.66 2.91
C VAL A 182 -17.11 -13.41 1.42
N ALA A 183 -16.37 -12.36 1.04
CA ALA A 183 -16.07 -12.06 -0.36
C ALA A 183 -15.30 -13.20 -1.04
N ALA A 184 -14.26 -13.72 -0.37
CA ALA A 184 -13.49 -14.86 -0.88
C ALA A 184 -14.37 -16.10 -1.08
N ARG A 185 -15.36 -16.31 -0.19
CA ARG A 185 -16.33 -17.42 -0.32
C ARG A 185 -17.25 -17.24 -1.51
N LEU A 186 -17.79 -16.03 -1.69
CA LEU A 186 -18.71 -15.71 -2.80
C LEU A 186 -18.00 -15.80 -4.16
N LEU A 187 -16.76 -15.32 -4.22
CA LEU A 187 -15.95 -15.31 -5.45
C LEU A 187 -15.19 -16.63 -5.67
N ARG A 188 -15.27 -17.58 -4.76
CA ARG A 188 -14.43 -18.80 -4.75
C ARG A 188 -12.93 -18.48 -4.91
N ALA A 189 -12.51 -17.36 -4.34
CA ALA A 189 -11.15 -16.91 -4.42
C ALA A 189 -10.22 -17.79 -3.56
N PRO A 190 -9.03 -18.16 -4.03
CA PRO A 190 -8.05 -18.88 -3.21
C PRO A 190 -7.55 -18.00 -2.06
N LEU A 191 -7.16 -18.65 -0.94
CA LEU A 191 -6.69 -17.95 0.25
C LEU A 191 -5.54 -17.00 -0.05
N PHE A 192 -4.67 -17.36 -0.96
CA PHE A 192 -3.57 -16.52 -1.45
C PHE A 192 -4.06 -15.13 -1.87
N LEU A 193 -5.07 -15.05 -2.76
CA LEU A 193 -5.58 -13.77 -3.27
C LEU A 193 -6.25 -12.97 -2.15
N ALA A 194 -7.04 -13.62 -1.30
CA ALA A 194 -7.69 -12.97 -0.18
C ALA A 194 -6.67 -12.34 0.78
N VAL A 195 -5.65 -13.09 1.17
CA VAL A 195 -4.63 -12.63 2.11
C VAL A 195 -3.75 -11.53 1.51
N VAL A 196 -3.34 -11.65 0.26
CA VAL A 196 -2.51 -10.63 -0.40
C VAL A 196 -3.32 -9.35 -0.61
N ALA A 197 -4.59 -9.43 -1.02
CA ALA A 197 -5.48 -8.29 -1.15
C ALA A 197 -5.72 -7.60 0.21
N SER A 198 -5.92 -8.39 1.28
CA SER A 198 -6.03 -7.87 2.64
C SER A 198 -4.80 -7.08 3.04
N GLN A 199 -3.62 -7.67 2.86
CA GLN A 199 -2.38 -7.02 3.24
C GLN A 199 -2.05 -5.82 2.35
N ALA A 200 -2.47 -5.84 1.09
CA ALA A 200 -2.36 -4.69 0.18
C ALA A 200 -3.12 -3.48 0.69
N ASN A 201 -4.32 -3.69 1.26
CA ASN A 201 -5.14 -2.60 1.82
C ASN A 201 -4.69 -2.14 3.22
N ILE A 202 -4.22 -3.05 4.07
CA ILE A 202 -3.89 -2.75 5.47
C ILE A 202 -2.42 -2.35 5.62
N GLY A 203 -1.49 -3.14 5.07
CA GLY A 203 -0.05 -2.93 5.21
C GLY A 203 0.64 -2.29 4.00
N GLY A 204 -0.08 -2.21 2.87
CA GLY A 204 0.36 -1.51 1.66
C GLY A 204 1.61 -2.10 1.02
N VAL A 205 2.34 -1.22 0.31
CA VAL A 205 3.49 -1.59 -0.54
C VAL A 205 4.70 -2.18 0.22
N ALA A 206 4.78 -1.97 1.52
CA ALA A 206 5.88 -2.47 2.34
C ALA A 206 5.71 -3.96 2.69
N SER A 207 4.48 -4.44 2.85
CA SER A 207 4.19 -5.75 3.42
C SER A 207 3.49 -6.72 2.47
N ALA A 208 2.63 -6.23 1.58
CA ALA A 208 1.92 -7.11 0.64
C ALA A 208 2.84 -7.91 -0.30
N PRO A 209 3.95 -7.36 -0.82
CA PRO A 209 4.91 -8.15 -1.60
C PRO A 209 5.54 -9.28 -0.80
N VAL A 210 5.82 -9.05 0.48
CA VAL A 210 6.42 -10.05 1.38
C VAL A 210 5.45 -11.21 1.59
N VAL A 211 4.19 -10.89 1.87
CA VAL A 211 3.14 -11.91 2.05
C VAL A 211 2.92 -12.68 0.75
N ALA A 212 2.84 -12.00 -0.38
CA ALA A 212 2.68 -12.64 -1.69
C ALA A 212 3.82 -13.63 -1.98
N GLU A 213 5.07 -13.24 -1.71
CA GLU A 213 6.25 -14.09 -1.93
C GLU A 213 6.26 -15.33 -1.02
N ILE A 214 5.80 -15.20 0.24
CA ILE A 214 5.73 -16.30 1.20
C ILE A 214 4.68 -17.33 0.79
N TYR A 215 3.51 -16.87 0.33
CA TYR A 215 2.45 -17.76 -0.15
C TYR A 215 2.81 -18.41 -1.48
N GLN A 216 3.44 -17.66 -2.36
CA GLN A 216 3.81 -18.14 -3.69
C GLN A 216 5.06 -17.42 -4.20
N LYS A 217 6.14 -18.19 -4.36
CA LYS A 217 7.43 -17.66 -4.83
C LYS A 217 7.30 -16.99 -6.20
N GLY A 218 7.88 -15.80 -6.32
CA GLY A 218 7.84 -15.00 -7.54
C GLY A 218 6.64 -14.07 -7.64
N PHE A 219 5.72 -14.05 -6.67
CA PHE A 219 4.51 -13.23 -6.69
C PHE A 219 4.65 -11.88 -5.95
N ALA A 220 5.84 -11.52 -5.50
CA ALA A 220 6.07 -10.22 -4.85
C ALA A 220 5.57 -9.04 -5.70
N SER A 221 5.73 -9.09 -7.03
CA SER A 221 5.25 -8.07 -7.95
C SER A 221 3.72 -7.96 -7.99
N VAL A 222 3.00 -9.08 -7.85
CA VAL A 222 1.53 -9.08 -7.75
C VAL A 222 1.09 -8.41 -6.45
N GLY A 223 1.74 -8.74 -5.33
CA GLY A 223 1.51 -8.07 -4.05
C GLY A 223 1.75 -6.57 -4.13
N LEU A 224 2.81 -6.15 -4.82
CA LEU A 224 3.11 -4.73 -5.04
C LEU A 224 2.02 -4.02 -5.85
N LEU A 225 1.58 -4.61 -6.95
CA LEU A 225 0.53 -4.03 -7.80
C LEU A 225 -0.78 -3.88 -7.04
N LEU A 226 -1.20 -4.91 -6.31
CA LEU A 226 -2.40 -4.85 -5.47
C LEU A 226 -2.28 -3.77 -4.39
N ALA A 227 -1.09 -3.62 -3.78
CA ALA A 227 -0.85 -2.58 -2.78
C ALA A 227 -0.91 -1.16 -3.35
N ILE A 228 -0.39 -0.95 -4.56
CA ILE A 228 -0.50 0.35 -5.25
C ILE A 228 -1.97 0.68 -5.51
N LEU A 229 -2.75 -0.27 -6.04
CA LEU A 229 -4.18 -0.10 -6.26
C LEU A 229 -4.91 0.19 -4.93
N GLY A 230 -4.65 -0.61 -3.89
CA GLY A 230 -5.24 -0.43 -2.56
C GLY A 230 -4.90 0.94 -1.94
N ASN A 231 -3.69 1.44 -2.12
CA ASN A 231 -3.31 2.78 -1.65
C ASN A 231 -4.05 3.90 -2.39
N ILE A 232 -4.24 3.75 -3.71
CA ILE A 232 -5.01 4.71 -4.51
C ILE A 232 -6.47 4.72 -4.02
N GLU A 233 -7.13 3.57 -4.05
CA GLU A 233 -8.53 3.43 -3.63
C GLU A 233 -8.74 3.86 -2.17
N GLY A 234 -7.87 3.39 -1.26
CA GLY A 234 -7.93 3.71 0.17
C GLY A 234 -7.77 5.21 0.46
N THR A 235 -6.96 5.92 -0.32
CA THR A 235 -6.82 7.38 -0.19
C THR A 235 -8.12 8.09 -0.56
N TYR A 236 -8.71 7.77 -1.71
CA TYR A 236 -9.94 8.42 -2.15
C TYR A 236 -11.14 8.05 -1.27
N ILE A 237 -11.32 6.77 -0.98
CA ILE A 237 -12.41 6.30 -0.12
C ILE A 237 -12.25 6.87 1.30
N GLY A 238 -11.01 6.94 1.83
CA GLY A 238 -10.74 7.51 3.14
C GLY A 238 -11.10 8.99 3.23
N ILE A 239 -10.82 9.79 2.19
CA ILE A 239 -11.22 11.20 2.13
C ILE A 239 -12.75 11.33 2.09
N ILE A 240 -13.42 10.56 1.22
CA ILE A 240 -14.88 10.59 1.09
C ILE A 240 -15.56 10.19 2.41
N MET A 241 -15.12 9.09 3.03
CA MET A 241 -15.67 8.62 4.30
C MET A 241 -15.44 9.63 5.43
N GLY A 242 -14.26 10.24 5.49
CA GLY A 242 -13.98 11.28 6.47
C GLY A 242 -14.92 12.49 6.33
N GLN A 243 -15.27 12.87 5.12
CA GLN A 243 -16.23 13.96 4.86
C GLN A 243 -17.66 13.56 5.26
N ILE A 244 -18.10 12.35 4.93
CA ILE A 244 -19.41 11.83 5.33
C ILE A 244 -19.53 11.83 6.86
N LEU A 245 -18.50 11.32 7.55
CA LEU A 245 -18.48 11.30 9.01
C LEU A 245 -18.51 12.71 9.61
N ASN A 246 -17.81 13.69 9.02
CA ASN A 246 -17.86 15.09 9.45
C ASN A 246 -19.24 15.72 9.24
N LEU A 247 -20.01 15.28 8.25
CA LEU A 247 -21.39 15.74 8.04
C LEU A 247 -22.36 15.17 9.05
N ILE A 248 -22.13 13.91 9.46
CA ILE A 248 -23.01 13.21 10.44
C ILE A 248 -22.70 13.69 11.87
N ALA A 249 -21.46 14.08 12.16
CA ALA A 249 -21.03 14.54 13.49
C ALA A 249 -21.42 15.99 13.82
N LYS A 250 -22.00 16.71 12.87
CA LYS A 250 -22.57 18.05 13.06
C LYS A 250 -24.05 17.99 13.35
#